data_cdca102f6bcc382f30001fda9361e814
#
_entry.id   cdca102f6bcc382f30001fda9361e814
#
_cell.length_a   1.000
_cell.length_b   1.000
_cell.length_c   1.000
_cell.angle_alpha   90.00
_cell.angle_beta   90.00
_cell.angle_gamma   90.00
#
_symmetry.space_group_name_H-M   'P 1'
#
loop_
_entity.id
_entity.type
_entity.pdbx_description
1 polymer ?
#
loop_
_entity_poly.entity_id
_entity_poly.type
_entity_poly.pdbx_seq_one_letter_code
_entity_poly.pdbx_strand_id
1 'polypeptide(L)'
;MEIEHEDRVHLKMSLDDLLEIMGNPTRRVILAKLAKLPHSTSELHKALGISRQAVHSQLEILKKYNLIEKIDPEKRGGKYRIVANLSLTMDISPDYYNIEYNTTNIKADSEAMFLKDAIDSTVYKNIKRPDEKVKFLGERIKNIEENICELERKRRELLQRKEGVIIALKKLVAKKYKHKLKQEKTRLDNLEKEILYTLFFQPAKFTQKINIDHLLDELFFSDIDRISRASHRTSIEELLRDISKAMGFIHNLDDDWIFDI
;
A
#
# COMPACT_ATOMS: atom_id res chain seq x y z
N MET A 1 -25.59 8.03 6.49
CA MET A 1 -25.60 7.95 5.02
C MET A 1 -24.49 6.99 4.66
N GLU A 2 -24.86 5.71 4.62
CA GLU A 2 -23.95 4.60 4.33
C GLU A 2 -23.52 4.74 2.88
N ILE A 3 -22.21 4.89 2.67
CA ILE A 3 -21.62 4.81 1.34
C ILE A 3 -21.56 3.32 1.01
N GLU A 4 -22.47 2.87 0.13
CA GLU A 4 -22.43 1.53 -0.44
C GLU A 4 -21.04 1.28 -0.99
N HIS A 5 -20.29 0.37 -0.36
CA HIS A 5 -19.09 -0.21 -0.92
C HIS A 5 -19.49 -1.11 -2.09
N GLU A 6 -19.58 -0.52 -3.29
CA GLU A 6 -19.68 -1.27 -4.52
C GLU A 6 -18.56 -2.32 -4.58
N ASP A 7 -18.95 -3.55 -4.89
CA ASP A 7 -18.14 -4.76 -5.09
C ASP A 7 -16.85 -4.49 -5.90
N ARG A 8 -15.82 -4.00 -5.25
CA ARG A 8 -14.45 -4.01 -5.77
C ARG A 8 -13.92 -5.42 -5.58
N VAL A 9 -13.88 -6.21 -6.63
CA VAL A 9 -13.20 -7.50 -6.59
C VAL A 9 -11.72 -7.23 -6.35
N HIS A 10 -11.29 -7.41 -5.11
CA HIS A 10 -9.88 -7.32 -4.76
C HIS A 10 -9.13 -8.45 -5.48
N LEU A 11 -8.16 -8.10 -6.29
CA LEU A 11 -7.18 -9.06 -6.79
C LEU A 11 -6.43 -9.62 -5.57
N LYS A 12 -6.45 -10.94 -5.42
CA LYS A 12 -5.62 -11.62 -4.42
C LYS A 12 -4.18 -11.67 -4.93
N MET A 13 -3.45 -10.58 -4.78
CA MET A 13 -2.04 -10.48 -5.13
C MET A 13 -1.27 -10.19 -3.84
N SER A 14 -0.23 -10.96 -3.56
CA SER A 14 0.66 -10.69 -2.43
C SER A 14 1.56 -9.48 -2.71
N LEU A 15 2.15 -8.92 -1.65
CA LEU A 15 3.18 -7.88 -1.80
C LEU A 15 4.37 -8.40 -2.60
N ASP A 16 4.80 -9.63 -2.37
CA ASP A 16 5.94 -10.25 -3.06
C ASP A 16 5.68 -10.42 -4.55
N ASP A 17 4.49 -10.89 -4.93
CA ASP A 17 4.07 -10.95 -6.33
C ASP A 17 4.14 -9.57 -6.99
N LEU A 18 3.64 -8.54 -6.29
CA LEU A 18 3.65 -7.16 -6.76
C LEU A 18 5.09 -6.66 -6.96
N LEU A 19 5.95 -6.88 -5.97
CA LEU A 19 7.36 -6.49 -6.03
C LEU A 19 8.10 -7.25 -7.13
N GLU A 20 7.85 -8.55 -7.31
CA GLU A 20 8.40 -9.33 -8.40
C GLU A 20 7.99 -8.76 -9.76
N ILE A 21 6.69 -8.48 -9.95
CA ILE A 21 6.17 -7.90 -11.19
C ILE A 21 6.82 -6.54 -11.46
N MET A 22 6.80 -5.65 -10.49
CA MET A 22 7.30 -4.28 -10.62
C MET A 22 8.83 -4.20 -10.60
N GLY A 23 9.53 -5.19 -10.08
CA GLY A 23 10.99 -5.29 -10.10
C GLY A 23 11.57 -5.41 -11.52
N ASN A 24 10.83 -5.97 -12.47
CA ASN A 24 11.31 -6.13 -13.84
C ASN A 24 11.12 -4.86 -14.68
N PRO A 25 12.20 -4.27 -15.23
CA PRO A 25 12.11 -3.03 -16.01
C PRO A 25 11.29 -3.17 -17.30
N THR A 26 11.37 -4.32 -17.97
CA THR A 26 10.61 -4.57 -19.20
C THR A 26 9.11 -4.59 -18.92
N ARG A 27 8.67 -5.22 -17.82
CA ARG A 27 7.26 -5.23 -17.41
C ARG A 27 6.76 -3.82 -17.11
N ARG A 28 7.55 -3.01 -16.38
CA ARG A 28 7.18 -1.60 -16.12
C ARG A 28 7.00 -0.80 -17.39
N VAL A 29 7.88 -0.97 -18.38
CA VAL A 29 7.76 -0.26 -19.68
C VAL A 29 6.55 -0.76 -20.47
N ILE A 30 6.27 -2.07 -20.48
CA ILE A 30 5.06 -2.63 -21.11
C ILE A 30 3.82 -2.00 -20.47
N LEU A 31 3.70 -2.00 -19.14
CA LEU A 31 2.58 -1.39 -18.43
C LEU A 31 2.45 0.10 -18.76
N ALA A 32 3.55 0.85 -18.78
CA ALA A 32 3.55 2.26 -19.16
C ALA A 32 3.05 2.53 -20.58
N LYS A 33 3.30 1.59 -21.51
CA LYS A 33 2.74 1.66 -22.88
C LYS A 33 1.26 1.32 -22.91
N LEU A 34 0.87 0.24 -22.23
CA LEU A 34 -0.52 -0.21 -22.16
C LEU A 34 -1.43 0.77 -21.40
N ALA A 35 -0.90 1.54 -20.45
CA ALA A 35 -1.62 2.61 -19.77
C ALA A 35 -2.05 3.75 -20.72
N LYS A 36 -1.36 3.92 -21.83
CA LYS A 36 -1.68 4.95 -22.83
C LYS A 36 -2.66 4.45 -23.90
N LEU A 37 -2.42 3.26 -24.41
CA LEU A 37 -3.20 2.65 -25.49
C LEU A 37 -3.07 1.12 -25.43
N PRO A 38 -4.09 0.36 -25.86
CA PRO A 38 -3.96 -1.07 -26.10
C PRO A 38 -2.93 -1.35 -27.20
N HIS A 39 -2.01 -2.27 -26.96
CA HIS A 39 -0.96 -2.67 -27.89
C HIS A 39 -0.97 -4.19 -28.14
N SER A 40 -0.64 -4.56 -29.39
CA SER A 40 -0.31 -5.95 -29.74
C SER A 40 1.14 -6.29 -29.38
N THR A 41 1.44 -7.60 -29.30
CA THR A 41 2.82 -8.08 -29.12
C THR A 41 3.78 -7.52 -30.17
N SER A 42 3.31 -7.37 -31.44
CA SER A 42 4.12 -6.85 -32.53
C SER A 42 4.43 -5.35 -32.39
N GLU A 43 3.46 -4.56 -31.93
CA GLU A 43 3.65 -3.13 -31.65
C GLU A 43 4.63 -2.92 -30.48
N LEU A 44 4.47 -3.70 -29.40
CA LEU A 44 5.38 -3.66 -28.26
C LEU A 44 6.80 -4.10 -28.62
N HIS A 45 6.95 -5.18 -29.40
CA HIS A 45 8.25 -5.61 -29.92
C HIS A 45 8.99 -4.47 -30.65
N LYS A 46 8.30 -3.80 -31.58
CA LYS A 46 8.87 -2.67 -32.32
C LYS A 46 9.21 -1.49 -31.41
N ALA A 47 8.31 -1.18 -30.47
CA ALA A 47 8.48 -0.03 -29.57
C ALA A 47 9.59 -0.22 -28.53
N LEU A 48 9.87 -1.47 -28.12
CA LEU A 48 10.84 -1.82 -27.08
C LEU A 48 12.20 -2.27 -27.63
N GLY A 49 12.27 -2.64 -28.90
CA GLY A 49 13.51 -3.16 -29.52
C GLY A 49 13.94 -4.53 -29.00
N ILE A 50 13.06 -5.30 -28.37
CA ILE A 50 13.31 -6.65 -27.85
C ILE A 50 12.57 -7.71 -28.66
N SER A 51 12.96 -8.98 -28.58
CA SER A 51 12.34 -10.05 -29.35
C SER A 51 10.83 -10.20 -29.06
N ARG A 52 10.05 -10.66 -30.06
CA ARG A 52 8.62 -10.94 -29.90
C ARG A 52 8.37 -11.98 -28.80
N GLN A 53 9.25 -12.98 -28.70
CA GLN A 53 9.17 -14.02 -27.68
C GLN A 53 9.36 -13.43 -26.28
N ALA A 54 10.34 -12.52 -26.11
CA ALA A 54 10.56 -11.84 -24.83
C ALA A 54 9.34 -10.99 -24.43
N VAL A 55 8.75 -10.23 -25.36
CA VAL A 55 7.51 -9.48 -25.10
C VAL A 55 6.37 -10.41 -24.71
N HIS A 56 6.19 -11.51 -25.45
CA HIS A 56 5.12 -12.48 -25.19
C HIS A 56 5.26 -13.09 -23.78
N SER A 57 6.46 -13.50 -23.42
CA SER A 57 6.73 -14.03 -22.07
C SER A 57 6.34 -13.04 -20.97
N GLN A 58 6.69 -11.76 -21.10
CA GLN A 58 6.32 -10.75 -20.12
C GLN A 58 4.80 -10.48 -20.08
N LEU A 59 4.12 -10.50 -21.22
CA LEU A 59 2.66 -10.36 -21.30
C LEU A 59 1.95 -11.52 -20.63
N GLU A 60 2.42 -12.76 -20.80
CA GLU A 60 1.83 -13.94 -20.12
C GLU A 60 1.98 -13.85 -18.60
N ILE A 61 3.12 -13.35 -18.09
CA ILE A 61 3.28 -13.10 -16.65
C ILE A 61 2.26 -12.07 -16.17
N LEU A 62 2.17 -10.91 -16.82
CA LEU A 62 1.20 -9.87 -16.44
C LEU A 62 -0.25 -10.36 -16.51
N LYS A 63 -0.58 -11.20 -17.49
CA LYS A 63 -1.89 -11.82 -17.63
C LYS A 63 -2.19 -12.84 -16.52
N LYS A 64 -1.20 -13.66 -16.15
CA LYS A 64 -1.31 -14.62 -15.02
C LYS A 64 -1.77 -13.93 -13.74
N TYR A 65 -1.29 -12.72 -13.50
CA TYR A 65 -1.67 -11.91 -12.33
C TYR A 65 -2.90 -11.02 -12.57
N ASN A 66 -3.64 -11.22 -13.66
CA ASN A 66 -4.85 -10.47 -13.99
C ASN A 66 -4.65 -8.95 -14.06
N LEU A 67 -3.45 -8.48 -14.37
CA LEU A 67 -3.16 -7.06 -14.56
C LEU A 67 -3.54 -6.57 -15.95
N ILE A 68 -3.49 -7.47 -16.92
CA ILE A 68 -3.83 -7.19 -18.32
C ILE A 68 -4.73 -8.28 -18.90
N GLU A 69 -5.52 -7.92 -19.89
CA GLU A 69 -6.27 -8.86 -20.68
C GLU A 69 -6.03 -8.65 -22.19
N LYS A 70 -6.37 -9.65 -22.99
CA LYS A 70 -6.33 -9.57 -24.45
C LYS A 70 -7.71 -9.16 -24.97
N ILE A 71 -7.76 -8.06 -25.72
CA ILE A 71 -8.95 -7.61 -26.44
C ILE A 71 -9.06 -8.44 -27.72
N ASP A 72 -10.25 -8.88 -28.07
CA ASP A 72 -10.54 -9.70 -29.26
C ASP A 72 -9.62 -10.95 -29.36
N PRO A 73 -9.72 -11.89 -28.42
CA PRO A 73 -8.82 -13.05 -28.35
C PRO A 73 -8.84 -13.91 -29.63
N GLU A 74 -9.94 -13.89 -30.36
CA GLU A 74 -10.15 -14.67 -31.62
C GLU A 74 -9.43 -14.07 -32.83
N LYS A 75 -9.10 -12.78 -32.79
CA LYS A 75 -8.40 -12.13 -33.91
C LYS A 75 -6.90 -12.38 -33.84
N ARG A 76 -6.30 -12.79 -35.00
CA ARG A 76 -4.84 -12.83 -35.16
C ARG A 76 -4.25 -11.44 -34.84
N GLY A 77 -3.33 -11.36 -33.83
CA GLY A 77 -2.70 -10.10 -33.47
C GLY A 77 -3.49 -9.25 -32.47
N GLY A 78 -4.40 -9.84 -31.68
CA GLY A 78 -5.16 -9.13 -30.63
C GLY A 78 -4.29 -8.26 -29.72
N LYS A 79 -4.86 -7.15 -29.26
CA LYS A 79 -4.20 -6.16 -28.42
C LYS A 79 -4.41 -6.50 -26.94
N TYR A 80 -3.49 -6.04 -26.10
CA TYR A 80 -3.59 -6.15 -24.65
C TYR A 80 -3.95 -4.78 -24.04
N ARG A 81 -4.72 -4.79 -22.95
CA ARG A 81 -5.03 -3.60 -22.13
C ARG A 81 -4.86 -3.89 -20.65
N ILE A 82 -4.69 -2.86 -19.85
CA ILE A 82 -4.70 -2.97 -18.38
C ILE A 82 -6.15 -3.08 -17.91
N VAL A 83 -6.38 -3.96 -16.94
CA VAL A 83 -7.70 -4.20 -16.32
C VAL A 83 -7.68 -4.10 -14.80
N ALA A 84 -6.56 -3.67 -14.23
CA ALA A 84 -6.39 -3.52 -12.79
C ALA A 84 -5.74 -2.18 -12.46
N ASN A 85 -6.18 -1.58 -11.35
CA ASN A 85 -5.44 -0.51 -10.68
C ASN A 85 -4.46 -1.12 -9.69
N LEU A 86 -3.25 -0.60 -9.70
CA LEU A 86 -2.16 -1.01 -8.84
C LEU A 86 -1.56 0.23 -8.19
N SER A 87 -1.53 0.24 -6.86
CA SER A 87 -0.87 1.27 -6.09
C SER A 87 0.09 0.63 -5.10
N LEU A 88 1.31 1.14 -5.02
CA LEU A 88 2.34 0.74 -4.06
C LEU A 88 3.00 1.99 -3.53
N THR A 89 3.01 2.13 -2.22
CA THR A 89 3.71 3.19 -1.51
C THR A 89 4.67 2.57 -0.50
N MET A 90 5.94 2.96 -0.56
CA MET A 90 6.98 2.50 0.35
C MET A 90 7.67 3.71 0.96
N ASP A 91 7.58 3.83 2.29
CA ASP A 91 8.27 4.85 3.06
C ASP A 91 9.28 4.16 3.98
N ILE A 92 10.55 4.36 3.72
CA ILE A 92 11.65 3.74 4.48
C ILE A 92 12.62 4.84 4.91
N SER A 93 12.79 4.96 6.22
CA SER A 93 13.80 5.84 6.82
C SER A 93 14.42 5.15 8.04
N PRO A 94 15.49 5.69 8.65
CA PRO A 94 16.10 5.10 9.85
C PRO A 94 15.15 4.90 11.02
N ASP A 95 14.08 5.68 11.08
CA ASP A 95 13.13 5.71 12.21
C ASP A 95 11.67 5.45 11.78
N TYR A 96 11.45 5.07 10.52
CA TYR A 96 10.11 4.78 10.01
C TYR A 96 10.15 3.79 8.85
N TYR A 97 9.24 2.82 8.90
CA TYR A 97 9.01 1.83 7.85
C TYR A 97 7.51 1.67 7.63
N ASN A 98 7.07 1.81 6.40
CA ASN A 98 5.68 1.54 6.01
C ASN A 98 5.62 1.10 4.56
N ILE A 99 4.85 0.06 4.29
CA ILE A 99 4.50 -0.38 2.94
C ILE A 99 2.99 -0.52 2.87
N GLU A 100 2.41 0.17 1.93
CA GLU A 100 0.98 0.08 1.61
C GLU A 100 0.82 -0.27 0.14
N TYR A 101 0.00 -1.25 -0.15
CA TYR A 101 -0.35 -1.58 -1.52
C TYR A 101 -1.84 -1.85 -1.64
N ASN A 102 -2.38 -1.56 -2.82
CA ASN A 102 -3.77 -1.79 -3.15
C ASN A 102 -3.88 -2.27 -4.60
N THR A 103 -4.69 -3.29 -4.80
CA THR A 103 -4.97 -3.86 -6.10
C THR A 103 -6.47 -3.99 -6.30
N THR A 104 -7.01 -3.35 -7.32
CA THR A 104 -8.44 -3.40 -7.64
C THR A 104 -8.65 -3.62 -9.13
N ASN A 105 -9.65 -4.41 -9.50
CA ASN A 105 -10.06 -4.52 -10.89
C ASN A 105 -10.77 -3.24 -11.34
N ILE A 106 -10.42 -2.77 -12.54
CA ILE A 106 -11.13 -1.68 -13.21
C ILE A 106 -12.34 -2.31 -13.91
N LYS A 107 -13.55 -2.07 -13.40
CA LYS A 107 -14.75 -2.24 -14.22
C LYS A 107 -14.75 -1.14 -15.30
N ALA A 108 -15.05 -1.50 -16.53
CA ALA A 108 -14.84 -0.71 -17.76
C ALA A 108 -15.61 0.62 -17.87
N ASP A 109 -16.22 1.13 -16.81
CA ASP A 109 -17.04 2.34 -16.83
C ASP A 109 -16.28 3.57 -16.32
N SER A 110 -15.22 3.95 -17.04
CA SER A 110 -14.46 5.17 -16.75
C SER A 110 -15.27 6.47 -16.94
N GLU A 111 -16.31 6.47 -17.79
CA GLU A 111 -17.24 7.60 -17.92
C GLU A 111 -18.02 7.86 -16.63
N ALA A 112 -18.40 6.81 -15.90
CA ALA A 112 -19.13 6.94 -14.64
C ALA A 112 -18.31 7.63 -13.54
N MET A 113 -16.98 7.49 -13.58
CA MET A 113 -16.10 8.11 -12.58
C MET A 113 -15.95 9.64 -12.77
N PHE A 114 -15.91 10.09 -14.01
CA PHE A 114 -15.88 11.52 -14.35
C PHE A 114 -17.23 12.21 -14.05
N LEU A 115 -18.33 11.50 -14.25
CA LEU A 115 -19.70 12.01 -14.03
C LEU A 115 -20.12 12.05 -12.55
N LYS A 116 -19.31 11.56 -11.60
CA LYS A 116 -19.60 11.67 -10.15
C LYS A 116 -19.50 13.13 -9.66
N ASP A 117 -18.72 13.97 -10.31
CA ASP A 117 -18.73 15.41 -10.05
C ASP A 117 -19.85 16.09 -10.84
N ALA A 118 -20.99 16.34 -10.19
CA ALA A 118 -22.18 16.91 -10.82
C ALA A 118 -21.91 18.27 -11.48
N ILE A 119 -20.98 19.08 -10.93
CA ILE A 119 -20.64 20.41 -11.46
C ILE A 119 -19.90 20.26 -12.78
N ASP A 120 -18.86 19.43 -12.81
CA ASP A 120 -18.05 19.19 -14.00
C ASP A 120 -18.85 18.53 -15.13
N SER A 121 -19.74 17.60 -14.79
CA SER A 121 -20.58 16.95 -15.78
C SER A 121 -21.56 17.91 -16.45
N THR A 122 -22.10 18.87 -15.71
CA THR A 122 -23.04 19.87 -16.24
C THR A 122 -22.33 20.84 -17.18
N VAL A 123 -21.16 21.35 -16.79
CA VAL A 123 -20.35 22.25 -17.63
C VAL A 123 -19.92 21.53 -18.91
N TYR A 124 -19.40 20.31 -18.79
CA TYR A 124 -18.96 19.50 -19.91
C TYR A 124 -20.06 19.22 -20.93
N LYS A 125 -21.28 18.92 -20.47
CA LYS A 125 -22.43 18.66 -21.36
C LYS A 125 -22.85 19.89 -22.17
N ASN A 126 -22.69 21.07 -21.60
CA ASN A 126 -23.05 22.34 -22.24
C ASN A 126 -22.04 22.81 -23.30
N ILE A 127 -20.83 22.30 -23.28
CA ILE A 127 -19.82 22.62 -24.30
C ILE A 127 -20.18 21.93 -25.62
N LYS A 128 -20.38 22.71 -26.68
CA LYS A 128 -20.79 22.18 -28.00
C LYS A 128 -19.59 21.77 -28.88
N ARG A 129 -18.49 22.52 -28.81
CA ARG A 129 -17.33 22.34 -29.68
C ARG A 129 -16.38 21.27 -29.12
N PRO A 130 -15.96 20.27 -29.94
CA PRO A 130 -15.04 19.21 -29.50
C PRO A 130 -13.71 19.78 -28.95
N ASP A 131 -13.12 20.79 -29.59
CA ASP A 131 -11.85 21.38 -29.17
C ASP A 131 -11.96 22.02 -27.77
N GLU A 132 -13.09 22.68 -27.51
CA GLU A 132 -13.36 23.28 -26.18
C GLU A 132 -13.57 22.19 -25.11
N LYS A 133 -14.17 21.05 -25.47
CA LYS A 133 -14.26 19.88 -24.58
C LYS A 133 -12.88 19.33 -24.23
N VAL A 134 -12.03 19.15 -25.22
CA VAL A 134 -10.64 18.68 -25.00
C VAL A 134 -9.87 19.65 -24.11
N LYS A 135 -9.98 20.96 -24.36
CA LYS A 135 -9.35 21.98 -23.51
C LYS A 135 -9.85 21.93 -22.07
N PHE A 136 -11.16 21.87 -21.91
CA PHE A 136 -11.79 21.77 -20.57
C PHE A 136 -11.29 20.54 -19.81
N LEU A 137 -11.27 19.34 -20.45
CA LEU A 137 -10.77 18.12 -19.85
C LEU A 137 -9.27 18.24 -19.51
N GLY A 138 -8.47 18.84 -20.38
CA GLY A 138 -7.05 19.08 -20.14
C GLY A 138 -6.81 20.00 -18.92
N GLU A 139 -7.59 21.06 -18.79
CA GLU A 139 -7.53 21.96 -17.62
C GLU A 139 -7.94 21.22 -16.33
N ARG A 140 -8.95 20.35 -16.40
CA ARG A 140 -9.36 19.52 -15.24
C ARG A 140 -8.27 18.52 -14.82
N ILE A 141 -7.67 17.84 -15.77
CA ILE A 141 -6.53 16.93 -15.51
C ILE A 141 -5.40 17.71 -14.82
N LYS A 142 -5.04 18.89 -15.33
CA LYS A 142 -4.00 19.73 -14.75
C LYS A 142 -4.32 20.12 -13.31
N ASN A 143 -5.54 20.57 -13.03
CA ASN A 143 -5.96 20.97 -11.68
C ASN A 143 -5.93 19.78 -10.71
N ILE A 144 -6.35 18.58 -11.15
CA ILE A 144 -6.28 17.37 -10.35
C ILE A 144 -4.82 16.99 -10.05
N GLU A 145 -3.93 17.06 -11.04
CA GLU A 145 -2.49 16.80 -10.83
C GLU A 145 -1.85 17.81 -9.86
N GLU A 146 -2.19 19.08 -9.95
CA GLU A 146 -1.72 20.11 -9.00
C GLU A 146 -2.17 19.79 -7.57
N ASN A 147 -3.43 19.38 -7.38
CA ASN A 147 -3.96 18.97 -6.09
C ASN A 147 -3.25 17.70 -5.54
N ILE A 148 -3.03 16.70 -6.39
CA ILE A 148 -2.29 15.48 -6.02
C ILE A 148 -0.88 15.86 -5.58
N CYS A 149 -0.18 16.71 -6.34
CA CYS A 149 1.16 17.16 -6.00
C CYS A 149 1.21 17.90 -4.64
N GLU A 150 0.20 18.73 -4.35
CA GLU A 150 0.09 19.42 -3.06
C GLU A 150 -0.17 18.44 -1.91
N LEU A 151 -1.07 17.48 -2.09
CA LEU A 151 -1.34 16.43 -1.10
C LEU A 151 -0.10 15.58 -0.81
N GLU A 152 0.65 15.20 -1.85
CA GLU A 152 1.91 14.47 -1.69
C GLU A 152 2.99 15.31 -0.98
N ARG A 153 3.04 16.60 -1.20
CA ARG A 153 3.92 17.50 -0.45
C ARG A 153 3.53 17.54 1.03
N LYS A 154 2.23 17.74 1.32
CA LYS A 154 1.71 17.73 2.69
C LYS A 154 1.97 16.39 3.39
N ARG A 155 1.78 15.28 2.68
CA ARG A 155 2.09 13.93 3.18
C ARG A 155 3.55 13.83 3.60
N ARG A 156 4.49 14.24 2.75
CA ARG A 156 5.93 14.22 3.08
C ARG A 156 6.28 15.07 4.31
N GLU A 157 5.71 16.25 4.42
CA GLU A 157 5.90 17.12 5.59
C GLU A 157 5.39 16.47 6.88
N LEU A 158 4.23 15.81 6.83
CA LEU A 158 3.67 15.08 7.97
C LEU A 158 4.52 13.87 8.37
N LEU A 159 5.05 13.13 7.39
CA LEU A 159 5.97 12.02 7.64
C LEU A 159 7.25 12.49 8.33
N GLN A 160 7.86 13.58 7.87
CA GLN A 160 9.04 14.16 8.52
C GLN A 160 8.75 14.60 9.96
N ARG A 161 7.58 15.19 10.23
CA ARG A 161 7.16 15.56 11.59
C ARG A 161 6.96 14.32 12.45
N LYS A 162 6.30 13.27 11.91
CA LYS A 162 6.11 11.98 12.59
C LYS A 162 7.46 11.36 12.97
N GLU A 163 8.41 11.31 12.04
CA GLU A 163 9.76 10.82 12.27
C GLU A 163 10.47 11.59 13.39
N GLY A 164 10.39 12.91 13.40
CA GLY A 164 10.94 13.75 14.46
C GLY A 164 10.36 13.43 15.84
N VAL A 165 9.05 13.17 15.93
CA VAL A 165 8.37 12.73 17.17
C VAL A 165 8.84 11.34 17.59
N ILE A 166 8.99 10.41 16.67
CA ILE A 166 9.50 9.05 16.93
C ILE A 166 10.94 9.12 17.49
N ILE A 167 11.81 9.95 16.90
CA ILE A 167 13.18 10.16 17.38
C ILE A 167 13.16 10.67 18.84
N ALA A 168 12.32 11.65 19.13
CA ALA A 168 12.15 12.18 20.49
C ALA A 168 11.66 11.10 21.47
N LEU A 169 10.68 10.29 21.07
CA LEU A 169 10.17 9.15 21.82
C LEU A 169 11.28 8.13 22.11
N LYS A 170 12.05 7.71 21.09
CA LYS A 170 13.17 6.77 21.25
C LYS A 170 14.20 7.28 22.27
N LYS A 171 14.55 8.57 22.22
CA LYS A 171 15.46 9.20 23.20
C LYS A 171 14.88 9.18 24.61
N LEU A 172 13.59 9.47 24.76
CA LEU A 172 12.92 9.47 26.06
C LEU A 172 12.87 8.07 26.65
N VAL A 173 12.47 7.07 25.85
CA VAL A 173 12.45 5.65 26.26
C VAL A 173 13.84 5.18 26.66
N ALA A 174 14.85 5.45 25.86
CA ALA A 174 16.23 5.08 26.16
C ALA A 174 16.73 5.71 27.46
N LYS A 175 16.35 6.96 27.78
CA LYS A 175 16.78 7.66 29.00
C LYS A 175 16.01 7.19 30.22
N LYS A 176 14.67 7.13 30.15
CA LYS A 176 13.80 6.92 31.30
C LYS A 176 13.65 5.43 31.68
N TYR A 177 13.64 4.55 30.68
CA TYR A 177 13.34 3.14 30.90
C TYR A 177 14.54 2.21 30.77
N LYS A 178 15.72 2.75 30.46
CA LYS A 178 16.98 2.00 30.34
C LYS A 178 17.29 1.07 31.53
N HIS A 179 16.94 1.48 32.74
CA HIS A 179 17.17 0.67 33.94
C HIS A 179 16.05 -0.34 34.22
N LYS A 180 14.81 -0.01 33.86
CA LYS A 180 13.65 -0.89 34.05
C LYS A 180 13.60 -2.03 33.04
N LEU A 181 13.95 -1.76 31.79
CA LEU A 181 14.03 -2.75 30.69
C LEU A 181 15.33 -3.60 30.75
N LYS A 182 16.30 -3.29 31.63
CA LYS A 182 17.58 -4.00 31.77
C LYS A 182 17.63 -5.01 32.91
N GLN A 183 16.59 -5.16 33.72
CA GLN A 183 16.65 -5.98 34.93
C GLN A 183 16.69 -7.49 34.68
N GLU A 184 16.41 -7.97 33.48
CA GLU A 184 16.57 -9.37 33.14
C GLU A 184 17.49 -9.53 31.93
N LYS A 185 18.63 -10.20 32.17
CA LYS A 185 19.71 -10.48 31.23
C LYS A 185 19.33 -11.52 30.18
N THR A 186 18.33 -11.29 29.36
CA THR A 186 17.99 -12.25 28.31
C THR A 186 18.01 -11.62 26.92
N ARG A 187 18.16 -12.43 25.91
CA ARG A 187 18.20 -12.13 24.47
C ARG A 187 17.04 -11.28 23.93
N LEU A 188 16.07 -10.96 24.78
CA LEU A 188 14.79 -10.32 24.48
C LEU A 188 14.81 -8.78 24.61
N ASP A 189 15.91 -8.16 25.07
CA ASP A 189 16.04 -6.70 25.24
C ASP A 189 15.70 -5.87 23.97
N ASN A 190 15.82 -6.45 22.79
CA ASN A 190 15.48 -5.80 21.53
C ASN A 190 14.00 -5.98 21.17
N LEU A 191 13.43 -7.14 21.41
CA LEU A 191 12.03 -7.43 21.07
C LEU A 191 11.03 -6.57 21.87
N GLU A 192 11.29 -6.30 23.17
CA GLU A 192 10.49 -5.35 23.95
C GLU A 192 10.46 -3.95 23.33
N LYS A 193 11.62 -3.48 22.86
CA LYS A 193 11.71 -2.19 22.18
C LYS A 193 11.02 -2.21 20.82
N GLU A 194 11.16 -3.31 20.08
CA GLU A 194 10.49 -3.50 18.80
C GLU A 194 8.98 -3.48 18.97
N ILE A 195 8.43 -4.22 19.97
CA ILE A 195 7.01 -4.17 20.31
C ILE A 195 6.58 -2.72 20.59
N LEU A 196 7.29 -2.05 21.50
CA LEU A 196 6.96 -0.69 21.89
C LEU A 196 6.98 0.27 20.68
N TYR A 197 8.02 0.20 19.86
CA TYR A 197 8.13 1.09 18.70
C TYR A 197 7.10 0.76 17.62
N THR A 198 6.76 -0.52 17.41
CA THR A 198 5.70 -0.93 16.49
C THR A 198 4.35 -0.32 16.86
N LEU A 199 4.00 -0.34 18.14
CA LEU A 199 2.78 0.30 18.66
C LEU A 199 2.75 1.82 18.35
N PHE A 200 3.88 2.51 18.48
CA PHE A 200 3.98 3.94 18.21
C PHE A 200 4.15 4.29 16.72
N PHE A 201 4.65 3.40 15.90
CA PHE A 201 4.81 3.66 14.46
C PHE A 201 3.47 3.72 13.73
N GLN A 202 2.53 2.88 14.15
CA GLN A 202 1.20 2.80 13.57
C GLN A 202 0.12 2.79 14.66
N PRO A 203 0.03 3.85 15.47
CA PRO A 203 -0.86 3.85 16.63
C PRO A 203 -2.32 3.59 16.24
N ALA A 204 -2.77 4.05 15.08
CA ALA A 204 -4.13 3.83 14.59
C ALA A 204 -4.51 2.33 14.46
N LYS A 205 -3.54 1.44 14.26
CA LYS A 205 -3.78 -0.02 14.21
C LYS A 205 -3.98 -0.65 15.60
N PHE A 206 -3.51 0.02 16.66
CA PHE A 206 -3.45 -0.53 18.01
C PHE A 206 -4.20 0.32 19.05
N THR A 207 -4.77 1.46 18.64
CA THR A 207 -5.60 2.31 19.51
C THR A 207 -6.80 1.51 20.01
N GLN A 208 -7.08 1.60 21.31
CA GLN A 208 -8.13 0.90 22.04
C GLN A 208 -7.80 -0.57 22.39
N LYS A 209 -7.30 -1.39 21.45
CA LYS A 209 -6.99 -2.80 21.69
C LYS A 209 -5.81 -3.26 20.87
N ILE A 210 -4.79 -3.81 21.53
CA ILE A 210 -3.66 -4.44 20.88
C ILE A 210 -4.09 -5.83 20.42
N ASN A 211 -4.29 -6.00 19.11
CA ASN A 211 -4.47 -7.31 18.53
C ASN A 211 -3.10 -8.00 18.40
N ILE A 212 -2.87 -9.06 19.19
CA ILE A 212 -1.58 -9.77 19.21
C ILE A 212 -1.26 -10.41 17.85
N ASP A 213 -2.25 -10.88 17.11
CA ASP A 213 -2.02 -11.46 15.79
C ASP A 213 -1.55 -10.41 14.78
N HIS A 214 -2.13 -9.21 14.83
CA HIS A 214 -1.63 -8.08 14.03
C HIS A 214 -0.23 -7.64 14.47
N LEU A 215 0.05 -7.65 15.76
CA LEU A 215 1.37 -7.32 16.28
C LEU A 215 2.42 -8.35 15.85
N LEU A 216 2.07 -9.63 15.83
CA LEU A 216 2.90 -10.70 15.30
C LEU A 216 3.21 -10.50 13.82
N ASP A 217 2.19 -10.18 13.02
CA ASP A 217 2.36 -9.94 11.58
C ASP A 217 3.28 -8.74 11.30
N GLU A 218 3.20 -7.68 12.11
CA GLU A 218 4.08 -6.50 11.98
C GLU A 218 5.53 -6.77 12.46
N LEU A 219 5.73 -7.64 13.46
CA LEU A 219 7.06 -7.93 14.01
C LEU A 219 7.81 -9.02 13.24
N PHE A 220 7.10 -10.02 12.75
CA PHE A 220 7.73 -11.24 12.20
C PHE A 220 7.34 -11.52 10.76
N PHE A 221 6.53 -10.67 10.13
CA PHE A 221 5.91 -10.91 8.83
C PHE A 221 4.98 -12.14 8.82
N SER A 222 4.06 -12.21 7.87
CA SER A 222 2.96 -13.20 7.85
C SER A 222 3.39 -14.67 7.64
N ASP A 223 4.66 -14.94 7.35
CA ASP A 223 5.15 -16.24 6.88
C ASP A 223 5.60 -17.22 7.99
N ILE A 224 5.28 -16.92 9.25
CA ILE A 224 5.64 -17.79 10.36
C ILE A 224 4.71 -19.01 10.41
N ASP A 225 5.30 -20.21 10.53
CA ASP A 225 4.53 -21.44 10.74
C ASP A 225 3.71 -21.40 12.04
N ARG A 226 2.63 -22.21 12.09
CA ARG A 226 1.67 -22.19 13.19
C ARG A 226 2.28 -22.47 14.58
N ILE A 227 3.30 -23.32 14.64
CA ILE A 227 3.93 -23.72 15.91
C ILE A 227 4.77 -22.56 16.43
N SER A 228 5.61 -21.99 15.57
CA SER A 228 6.41 -20.81 15.89
C SER A 228 5.53 -19.62 16.25
N ARG A 229 4.40 -19.44 15.55
CA ARG A 229 3.43 -18.37 15.85
C ARG A 229 2.84 -18.51 17.26
N ALA A 230 2.47 -19.70 17.69
CA ALA A 230 1.95 -19.94 19.06
C ALA A 230 3.01 -19.64 20.14
N SER A 231 4.26 -20.04 19.90
CA SER A 231 5.37 -19.74 20.80
C SER A 231 5.65 -18.24 20.90
N HIS A 232 5.69 -17.54 19.77
CA HIS A 232 5.88 -16.09 19.74
C HIS A 232 4.73 -15.32 20.37
N ARG A 233 3.48 -15.80 20.24
CA ARG A 233 2.32 -15.21 20.88
C ARG A 233 2.48 -15.19 22.40
N THR A 234 2.83 -16.34 23.00
CA THR A 234 3.07 -16.45 24.43
C THR A 234 4.19 -15.49 24.89
N SER A 235 5.29 -15.46 24.14
CA SER A 235 6.42 -14.56 24.43
C SER A 235 6.01 -13.08 24.36
N ILE A 236 5.21 -12.68 23.37
CA ILE A 236 4.70 -11.29 23.27
C ILE A 236 3.78 -10.96 24.44
N GLU A 237 2.88 -11.86 24.84
CA GLU A 237 1.99 -11.64 25.99
C GLU A 237 2.78 -11.45 27.29
N GLU A 238 3.85 -12.22 27.50
CA GLU A 238 4.76 -12.05 28.65
C GLU A 238 5.46 -10.69 28.58
N LEU A 239 5.99 -10.30 27.41
CA LEU A 239 6.66 -9.02 27.23
C LEU A 239 5.71 -7.83 27.40
N LEU A 240 4.49 -7.90 26.89
CA LEU A 240 3.46 -6.88 27.10
C LEU A 240 3.14 -6.73 28.61
N ARG A 241 3.10 -7.86 29.35
CA ARG A 241 2.91 -7.85 30.82
C ARG A 241 4.07 -7.15 31.53
N ASP A 242 5.30 -7.34 31.08
CA ASP A 242 6.46 -6.69 31.67
C ASP A 242 6.54 -5.20 31.28
N ILE A 243 6.25 -4.86 30.04
CA ILE A 243 6.13 -3.47 29.59
C ILE A 243 5.03 -2.73 30.36
N SER A 244 3.88 -3.35 30.60
CA SER A 244 2.76 -2.74 31.32
C SER A 244 3.10 -2.38 32.79
N LYS A 245 3.92 -3.19 33.44
CA LYS A 245 4.42 -2.85 34.79
C LYS A 245 5.31 -1.60 34.80
N ALA A 246 5.98 -1.32 33.71
CA ALA A 246 6.90 -0.20 33.57
C ALA A 246 6.23 1.06 32.98
N MET A 247 5.19 0.90 32.18
CA MET A 247 4.58 1.95 31.35
C MET A 247 3.06 1.95 31.52
N GLY A 248 2.52 3.00 32.12
CA GLY A 248 1.10 3.10 32.49
C GLY A 248 0.13 3.30 31.30
N PHE A 249 0.64 3.40 30.05
CA PHE A 249 -0.18 3.52 28.85
C PHE A 249 -0.41 2.17 28.14
N ILE A 250 0.15 1.07 28.65
CA ILE A 250 -0.16 -0.29 28.25
C ILE A 250 -0.68 -1.03 29.47
N HIS A 251 -1.88 -1.56 29.41
CA HIS A 251 -2.47 -2.32 30.50
C HIS A 251 -3.34 -3.45 29.98
N ASN A 252 -3.54 -4.47 30.82
CA ASN A 252 -4.43 -5.57 30.52
C ASN A 252 -5.77 -5.32 31.23
N LEU A 253 -6.86 -5.42 30.50
CA LEU A 253 -8.22 -5.31 31.01
C LEU A 253 -9.04 -6.48 30.46
N ASP A 254 -9.56 -7.35 31.33
CA ASP A 254 -10.41 -8.49 30.95
C ASP A 254 -9.82 -9.36 29.82
N ASP A 255 -8.53 -9.73 29.94
CA ASP A 255 -7.72 -10.46 28.96
C ASP A 255 -7.40 -9.69 27.66
N ASP A 256 -7.82 -8.44 27.55
CA ASP A 256 -7.49 -7.58 26.41
C ASP A 256 -6.33 -6.62 26.76
N TRP A 257 -5.41 -6.49 25.82
CA TRP A 257 -4.33 -5.50 25.93
C TRP A 257 -4.79 -4.17 25.35
N ILE A 258 -4.69 -3.13 26.16
CA ILE A 258 -5.08 -1.77 25.82
C ILE A 258 -3.83 -0.91 25.65
N PHE A 259 -3.80 -0.12 24.58
CA PHE A 259 -2.78 0.89 24.31
C PHE A 259 -3.46 2.26 24.35
N ASP A 260 -3.22 2.99 25.43
CA ASP A 260 -3.88 4.25 25.76
C ASP A 260 -2.88 5.40 25.62
N ILE A 261 -3.01 6.15 24.48
CA ILE A 261 -2.16 7.30 24.14
C ILE A 261 -2.99 8.48 23.65
#